data_7c4ce498b7b2e52620b87da78b706e08
#
_entry.id   7c4ce498b7b2e52620b87da78b706e08
#
_cell.length_a   1.000
_cell.length_b   1.000
_cell.length_c   1.000
_cell.angle_alpha   90.00
_cell.angle_beta   90.00
_cell.angle_gamma   90.00
#
_symmetry.space_group_name_H-M   'P 1'
#
loop_
_entity.id
_entity.type
_entity.pdbx_description
1 polymer ?
#
loop_
_entity_poly.entity_id
_entity_poly.type
_entity_poly.pdbx_seq_one_letter_code
_entity_poly.pdbx_strand_id
1 'polypeptide(L)'
;MEFLLLFTEREGDPEEPNGFAQMNKFARELADQKKLRRGAPLALESEAARVRVRDGKAVASDGPFAESREVVGGFWIVDVASREEALDIARRSPHARYGSVEVHPVDVRYTFADREEGTPFLLAFHREPGLSDPDGAKLSEMIAFGEALARNGTLLETAPLASEPPPARIQVRGGKTLVTDGPFAEAKEGIGGYSLVRVAGRAEAVELAKIYPHARWGPVEVREILFFDRV
;
A
#
# COMPACT_ATOMS: atom_id res chain seq x y z
N MET A 1 -2.41 0.78 17.82
CA MET A 1 -3.25 1.05 16.59
C MET A 1 -2.34 0.98 15.38
N GLU A 2 -2.80 0.31 14.32
CA GLU A 2 -1.97 0.15 13.12
C GLU A 2 -2.35 1.15 12.03
N PHE A 3 -1.32 1.63 11.32
CA PHE A 3 -1.46 2.54 10.19
C PHE A 3 -0.56 2.09 9.05
N LEU A 4 -1.09 2.15 7.83
CA LEU A 4 -0.31 2.04 6.60
C LEU A 4 0.13 3.44 6.19
N LEU A 5 1.45 3.64 6.08
CA LEU A 5 2.05 4.84 5.52
C LEU A 5 2.46 4.54 4.08
N LEU A 6 1.93 5.29 3.13
CA LEU A 6 2.33 5.21 1.72
C LEU A 6 3.20 6.41 1.38
N PHE A 7 4.35 6.13 0.81
CA PHE A 7 5.31 7.15 0.35
C PHE A 7 5.07 7.40 -1.12
N THR A 8 4.60 8.61 -1.45
CA THR A 8 4.23 8.99 -2.81
C THR A 8 5.10 10.13 -3.33
N GLU A 9 5.39 10.08 -4.61
CA GLU A 9 6.16 11.09 -5.34
C GLU A 9 5.38 11.54 -6.57
N ARG A 10 5.62 12.78 -7.00
CA ARG A 10 5.07 13.38 -8.21
C ARG A 10 6.20 13.82 -9.14
N GLU A 11 5.91 13.87 -10.42
CA GLU A 11 6.79 14.56 -11.35
C GLU A 11 7.00 16.02 -10.90
N GLY A 12 8.26 16.41 -10.76
CA GLY A 12 8.65 17.74 -10.28
C GLY A 12 8.82 17.88 -8.76
N ASP A 13 8.61 16.81 -7.98
CA ASP A 13 9.01 16.81 -6.57
C ASP A 13 10.57 16.94 -6.47
N PRO A 14 11.09 17.55 -5.39
CA PRO A 14 12.54 17.70 -5.19
C PRO A 14 13.25 16.35 -5.13
N GLU A 15 14.38 16.23 -5.81
CA GLU A 15 15.25 15.06 -5.66
C GLU A 15 16.01 15.10 -4.32
N GLU A 16 16.10 13.97 -3.64
CA GLU A 16 16.89 13.80 -2.41
C GLU A 16 17.91 12.67 -2.61
N PRO A 17 19.14 12.97 -3.02
CA PRO A 17 20.16 11.96 -3.36
C PRO A 17 20.44 10.94 -2.26
N ASN A 18 20.23 11.30 -0.99
CA ASN A 18 20.42 10.44 0.17
C ASN A 18 19.11 9.96 0.77
N GLY A 19 17.98 10.15 0.09
CA GLY A 19 16.64 9.88 0.60
C GLY A 19 16.50 8.44 1.09
N PHE A 20 16.92 7.46 0.31
CA PHE A 20 16.86 6.05 0.68
C PHE A 20 17.67 5.72 1.94
N ALA A 21 18.90 6.24 2.07
CA ALA A 21 19.74 6.01 3.25
C ALA A 21 19.13 6.66 4.50
N GLN A 22 18.55 7.87 4.36
CA GLN A 22 17.87 8.55 5.46
C GLN A 22 16.60 7.79 5.88
N MET A 23 15.83 7.29 4.91
CA MET A 23 14.64 6.45 5.19
C MET A 23 15.01 5.18 5.93
N ASN A 24 16.05 4.45 5.49
CA ASN A 24 16.51 3.25 6.16
C ASN A 24 16.99 3.51 7.60
N LYS A 25 17.69 4.61 7.83
CA LYS A 25 18.09 5.00 9.18
C LYS A 25 16.87 5.23 10.07
N PHE A 26 15.90 5.99 9.59
CA PHE A 26 14.69 6.28 10.33
C PHE A 26 13.81 5.03 10.54
N ALA A 27 13.75 4.13 9.57
CA ALA A 27 13.08 2.85 9.71
C ALA A 27 13.68 2.00 10.85
N ARG A 28 15.01 1.93 10.95
CA ARG A 28 15.70 1.23 12.05
C ARG A 28 15.37 1.84 13.41
N GLU A 29 15.38 3.18 13.51
CA GLU A 29 14.99 3.88 14.75
C GLU A 29 13.56 3.53 15.20
N LEU A 30 12.61 3.40 14.26
CA LEU A 30 11.25 2.98 14.53
C LEU A 30 11.15 1.49 14.90
N ALA A 31 11.97 0.65 14.27
CA ALA A 31 12.04 -0.77 14.58
C ALA A 31 12.59 -1.02 16.00
N ASP A 32 13.66 -0.33 16.38
CA ASP A 32 14.22 -0.39 17.74
C ASP A 32 13.19 0.04 18.80
N GLN A 33 12.30 0.97 18.44
CA GLN A 33 11.16 1.40 19.28
C GLN A 33 9.96 0.44 19.19
N LYS A 34 10.05 -0.65 18.40
CA LYS A 34 8.96 -1.61 18.14
C LYS A 34 7.70 -0.97 17.49
N LYS A 35 7.87 0.16 16.82
CA LYS A 35 6.80 0.88 16.14
C LYS A 35 6.65 0.51 14.67
N LEU A 36 7.72 0.08 14.01
CA LEU A 36 7.67 -0.42 12.65
C LEU A 36 7.40 -1.93 12.66
N ARG A 37 6.32 -2.35 12.04
CA ARG A 37 5.95 -3.76 11.88
C ARG A 37 6.48 -4.34 10.58
N ARG A 38 6.43 -3.55 9.52
CA ARG A 38 6.87 -3.91 8.18
C ARG A 38 7.10 -2.66 7.35
N GLY A 39 8.00 -2.74 6.40
CA GLY A 39 8.19 -1.67 5.44
C GLY A 39 9.12 -2.09 4.33
N ALA A 40 8.86 -1.56 3.15
CA ALA A 40 9.70 -1.84 1.99
C ALA A 40 9.53 -0.77 0.90
N PRO A 41 10.57 -0.53 0.09
CA PRO A 41 10.42 0.14 -1.18
C PRO A 41 9.73 -0.79 -2.19
N LEU A 42 9.04 -0.20 -3.12
CA LEU A 42 8.40 -0.88 -4.25
C LEU A 42 9.23 -0.70 -5.53
N ALA A 43 9.16 -1.68 -6.41
CA ALA A 43 9.74 -1.57 -7.75
C ALA A 43 9.12 -0.38 -8.52
N LEU A 44 9.77 0.07 -9.60
CA LEU A 44 9.32 1.21 -10.38
C LEU A 44 7.89 1.01 -10.90
N GLU A 45 7.16 2.12 -11.08
CA GLU A 45 5.81 2.06 -11.64
C GLU A 45 5.79 1.44 -13.07
N SER A 46 6.84 1.63 -13.84
CA SER A 46 7.02 1.00 -15.16
C SER A 46 7.03 -0.53 -15.13
N GLU A 47 7.34 -1.13 -13.98
CA GLU A 47 7.33 -2.57 -13.74
C GLU A 47 6.03 -3.05 -13.08
N ALA A 48 5.14 -2.13 -12.72
CA ALA A 48 3.84 -2.43 -12.14
C ALA A 48 2.89 -3.06 -13.17
N ALA A 49 1.86 -3.72 -12.67
CA ALA A 49 0.70 -4.08 -13.49
C ALA A 49 -0.57 -3.66 -12.76
N ARG A 50 -1.60 -3.28 -13.52
CA ARG A 50 -2.93 -3.01 -13.00
C ARG A 50 -3.92 -3.95 -13.66
N VAL A 51 -4.65 -4.68 -12.83
CA VAL A 51 -5.59 -5.71 -13.27
C VAL A 51 -7.01 -5.32 -12.91
N ARG A 52 -7.92 -5.54 -13.84
CA ARG A 52 -9.34 -5.33 -13.65
C ARG A 52 -10.17 -6.36 -14.42
N VAL A 53 -11.29 -6.77 -13.86
CA VAL A 53 -12.27 -7.61 -14.56
C VAL A 53 -13.44 -6.72 -15.02
N ARG A 54 -13.71 -6.72 -16.32
CA ARG A 54 -14.87 -6.06 -16.94
C ARG A 54 -15.60 -7.07 -17.83
N ASP A 55 -16.91 -7.15 -17.71
CA ASP A 55 -17.75 -8.07 -18.49
C ASP A 55 -17.25 -9.53 -18.44
N GLY A 56 -16.80 -9.96 -17.26
CA GLY A 56 -16.25 -11.30 -17.02
C GLY A 56 -14.86 -11.55 -17.63
N LYS A 57 -14.22 -10.55 -18.25
CA LYS A 57 -12.89 -10.66 -18.82
C LYS A 57 -11.86 -9.89 -17.98
N ALA A 58 -10.81 -10.58 -17.57
CA ALA A 58 -9.68 -9.95 -16.92
C ALA A 58 -8.82 -9.21 -17.95
N VAL A 59 -8.54 -7.94 -17.66
CA VAL A 59 -7.65 -7.08 -18.43
C VAL A 59 -6.50 -6.68 -17.53
N ALA A 60 -5.28 -6.88 -18.00
CA ALA A 60 -4.07 -6.37 -17.35
C ALA A 60 -3.42 -5.32 -18.23
N SER A 61 -2.97 -4.22 -17.63
CA SER A 61 -2.17 -3.18 -18.28
C SER A 61 -0.85 -3.04 -17.53
N ASP A 62 0.22 -2.82 -18.26
CA ASP A 62 1.52 -2.52 -17.69
C ASP A 62 1.64 -1.01 -17.42
N GLY A 63 2.38 -0.66 -16.37
CA GLY A 63 2.72 0.73 -16.07
C GLY A 63 3.77 1.31 -17.07
N PRO A 64 4.10 2.59 -16.96
CA PRO A 64 3.51 3.54 -16.02
C PRO A 64 2.07 3.90 -16.38
N PHE A 65 1.26 4.24 -15.36
CA PHE A 65 -0.16 4.54 -15.57
C PHE A 65 -0.34 6.04 -15.82
N ALA A 66 -0.65 6.41 -17.05
CA ALA A 66 -0.79 7.82 -17.49
C ALA A 66 -1.81 8.64 -16.68
N GLU A 67 -2.70 7.98 -15.96
CA GLU A 67 -3.73 8.61 -15.15
C GLU A 67 -3.25 8.92 -13.71
N SER A 68 -2.16 8.29 -13.27
CA SER A 68 -1.57 8.48 -11.95
C SER A 68 -0.63 9.68 -11.98
N ARG A 69 -1.00 10.75 -11.30
CA ARG A 69 -0.11 11.90 -11.07
C ARG A 69 0.88 11.67 -9.94
N GLU A 70 0.68 10.61 -9.18
CA GLU A 70 1.46 10.23 -8.01
C GLU A 70 1.82 8.76 -8.09
N VAL A 71 3.07 8.45 -7.79
CA VAL A 71 3.61 7.09 -7.77
C VAL A 71 3.89 6.70 -6.33
N VAL A 72 3.40 5.54 -5.90
CA VAL A 72 3.76 4.97 -4.60
C VAL A 72 5.13 4.32 -4.71
N GLY A 73 6.14 4.90 -4.07
CA GLY A 73 7.52 4.40 -4.07
C GLY A 73 7.83 3.38 -2.97
N GLY A 74 6.96 3.28 -1.96
CA GLY A 74 7.14 2.36 -0.84
C GLY A 74 6.05 2.49 0.21
N PHE A 75 6.12 1.64 1.23
CA PHE A 75 5.16 1.66 2.33
C PHE A 75 5.80 1.30 3.67
N TRP A 76 5.19 1.73 4.75
CA TRP A 76 5.42 1.23 6.10
C TRP A 76 4.10 0.87 6.77
N ILE A 77 4.14 -0.17 7.61
CA ILE A 77 3.07 -0.51 8.55
C ILE A 77 3.62 -0.22 9.95
N VAL A 78 3.00 0.74 10.62
CA VAL A 78 3.39 1.15 11.97
C VAL A 78 2.33 0.78 12.98
N ASP A 79 2.78 0.40 14.19
CA ASP A 79 1.90 0.16 15.34
C ASP A 79 2.24 1.16 16.42
N VAL A 80 1.31 2.04 16.70
CA VAL A 80 1.47 3.22 17.54
C VAL A 80 0.29 3.43 18.49
N ALA A 81 0.46 4.28 19.48
CA ALA A 81 -0.57 4.50 20.50
C ALA A 81 -1.78 5.30 19.96
N SER A 82 -1.55 6.20 18.98
CA SER A 82 -2.61 7.08 18.47
C SER A 82 -2.38 7.48 17.01
N ARG A 83 -3.42 8.07 16.38
CA ARG A 83 -3.32 8.68 15.04
C ARG A 83 -2.31 9.83 15.03
N GLU A 84 -2.26 10.63 16.07
CA GLU A 84 -1.32 11.75 16.20
C GLU A 84 0.13 11.28 16.17
N GLU A 85 0.42 10.13 16.78
CA GLU A 85 1.75 9.52 16.72
C GLU A 85 2.08 9.03 15.31
N ALA A 86 1.13 8.43 14.59
CA ALA A 86 1.32 8.05 13.19
C ALA A 86 1.60 9.27 12.29
N LEU A 87 0.85 10.36 12.49
CA LEU A 87 1.07 11.63 11.79
C LEU A 87 2.43 12.25 12.14
N ASP A 88 2.89 12.12 13.39
CA ASP A 88 4.21 12.58 13.81
C ASP A 88 5.34 11.78 13.14
N ILE A 89 5.20 10.46 13.04
CA ILE A 89 6.12 9.60 12.29
C ILE A 89 6.16 10.03 10.82
N ALA A 90 5.02 10.22 10.18
CA ALA A 90 4.92 10.65 8.80
C ALA A 90 5.62 12.01 8.59
N ARG A 91 5.37 12.99 9.48
CA ARG A 91 5.99 14.32 9.43
C ARG A 91 7.51 14.30 9.57
N ARG A 92 8.04 13.42 10.44
CA ARG A 92 9.48 13.28 10.68
C ARG A 92 10.18 12.43 9.63
N SER A 93 9.41 11.66 8.87
CA SER A 93 9.98 10.83 7.81
C SER A 93 10.73 11.73 6.81
N PRO A 94 11.95 11.34 6.41
CA PRO A 94 12.69 12.09 5.40
C PRO A 94 11.90 12.30 4.12
N HIS A 95 11.11 11.32 3.69
CA HIS A 95 10.30 11.36 2.48
C HIS A 95 9.31 12.55 2.44
N ALA A 96 8.76 12.96 3.58
CA ALA A 96 7.81 14.08 3.63
C ALA A 96 8.39 15.41 3.10
N ARG A 97 9.73 15.53 2.99
CA ARG A 97 10.42 16.75 2.52
C ARG A 97 10.48 16.82 1.00
N TYR A 98 10.52 15.70 0.31
CA TYR A 98 10.64 15.62 -1.15
C TYR A 98 9.43 14.98 -1.83
N GLY A 99 8.67 14.15 -1.16
CA GLY A 99 7.41 13.58 -1.61
C GLY A 99 6.26 13.92 -0.68
N SER A 100 5.31 13.02 -0.59
CA SER A 100 4.24 13.05 0.40
C SER A 100 4.06 11.70 1.10
N VAL A 101 3.51 11.72 2.30
CA VAL A 101 3.22 10.52 3.08
C VAL A 101 1.73 10.47 3.36
N GLU A 102 1.05 9.46 2.85
CA GLU A 102 -0.33 9.19 3.20
C GLU A 102 -0.40 8.26 4.40
N VAL A 103 -1.21 8.62 5.38
CA VAL A 103 -1.41 7.87 6.62
C VAL A 103 -2.82 7.31 6.60
N HIS A 104 -2.94 6.01 6.40
CA HIS A 104 -4.20 5.29 6.33
C HIS A 104 -4.41 4.46 7.59
N PRO A 105 -5.52 4.61 8.31
CA PRO A 105 -5.85 3.72 9.42
C PRO A 105 -6.09 2.30 8.89
N VAL A 106 -5.51 1.31 9.57
CA VAL A 106 -5.77 -0.12 9.31
C VAL A 106 -6.89 -0.57 10.22
N ASP A 107 -7.94 -1.15 9.65
CA ASP A 107 -9.08 -1.64 10.43
C ASP A 107 -8.71 -2.92 11.18
N VAL A 108 -8.44 -3.97 10.44
CA VAL A 108 -7.97 -5.26 10.97
C VAL A 108 -6.88 -5.80 10.06
N ARG A 109 -5.77 -6.24 10.64
CA ARG A 109 -4.69 -6.86 9.89
C ARG A 109 -4.62 -8.36 10.14
N TYR A 110 -4.66 -9.13 9.09
CA TYR A 110 -4.50 -10.58 9.12
C TYR A 110 -3.09 -10.93 8.64
N THR A 111 -2.32 -11.62 9.49
CA THR A 111 -0.97 -12.08 9.17
C THR A 111 -0.92 -13.61 9.18
N PHE A 112 -0.14 -14.17 8.24
CA PHE A 112 -0.01 -15.60 8.04
C PHE A 112 1.45 -16.02 8.06
N ALA A 113 1.70 -17.33 8.03
CA ALA A 113 3.05 -17.85 7.98
C ALA A 113 3.73 -17.42 6.67
N ASP A 114 4.92 -16.85 6.81
CA ASP A 114 5.76 -16.48 5.68
C ASP A 114 6.52 -17.70 5.19
N ARG A 115 6.39 -18.01 3.90
CA ARG A 115 7.26 -18.94 3.23
C ARG A 115 8.46 -18.18 2.67
N GLU A 116 9.65 -18.73 2.79
CA GLU A 116 10.90 -18.05 2.37
C GLU A 116 11.06 -18.02 0.84
N GLU A 117 10.45 -18.98 0.12
CA GLU A 117 10.59 -19.12 -1.33
C GLU A 117 9.63 -18.23 -2.10
N GLY A 118 10.14 -17.59 -3.15
CA GLY A 118 9.40 -16.74 -4.08
C GLY A 118 9.63 -15.25 -3.88
N THR A 119 9.09 -14.47 -4.80
CA THR A 119 9.17 -13.01 -4.83
C THR A 119 7.96 -12.39 -4.13
N PRO A 120 8.14 -11.43 -3.22
CA PRO A 120 7.04 -10.75 -2.54
C PRO A 120 6.44 -9.65 -3.42
N PHE A 121 5.11 -9.56 -3.41
CA PHE A 121 4.35 -8.52 -4.10
C PHE A 121 3.34 -7.87 -3.16
N LEU A 122 3.15 -6.57 -3.36
CA LEU A 122 2.01 -5.82 -2.86
C LEU A 122 0.90 -5.86 -3.93
N LEU A 123 -0.28 -6.29 -3.53
CA LEU A 123 -1.52 -6.11 -4.27
C LEU A 123 -2.30 -4.98 -3.60
N ALA A 124 -2.34 -3.81 -4.23
CA ALA A 124 -3.09 -2.67 -3.73
C ALA A 124 -4.49 -2.65 -4.35
N PHE A 125 -5.52 -2.53 -3.50
CA PHE A 125 -6.93 -2.54 -3.91
C PHE A 125 -7.43 -1.12 -4.03
N HIS A 126 -7.61 -0.64 -5.26
CA HIS A 126 -8.11 0.70 -5.51
C HIS A 126 -9.62 0.78 -5.38
N ARG A 127 -10.11 1.75 -4.62
CA ARG A 127 -11.56 2.05 -4.52
C ARG A 127 -12.01 2.86 -5.71
N GLU A 128 -13.13 2.49 -6.29
CA GLU A 128 -13.82 3.34 -7.25
C GLU A 128 -14.87 4.21 -6.55
N PRO A 129 -15.12 5.41 -7.07
CA PRO A 129 -16.23 6.23 -6.61
C PRO A 129 -17.55 5.47 -6.69
N GLY A 130 -18.32 5.47 -5.60
CA GLY A 130 -19.60 4.77 -5.52
C GLY A 130 -19.52 3.28 -5.16
N LEU A 131 -18.32 2.71 -4.98
CA LEU A 131 -18.19 1.36 -4.47
C LEU A 131 -18.69 1.30 -3.02
N SER A 132 -19.73 0.53 -2.79
CA SER A 132 -20.31 0.27 -1.47
C SER A 132 -20.42 -1.23 -1.21
N ASP A 133 -20.45 -1.60 0.06
CA ASP A 133 -20.61 -3.00 0.53
C ASP A 133 -21.55 -2.99 1.74
N PRO A 134 -22.83 -2.62 1.55
CA PRO A 134 -23.74 -2.37 2.65
C PRO A 134 -24.12 -3.64 3.45
N ASP A 135 -23.98 -4.80 2.84
CA ASP A 135 -24.25 -6.11 3.44
C ASP A 135 -22.96 -6.89 3.82
N GLY A 136 -21.77 -6.32 3.57
CA GLY A 136 -20.50 -6.97 3.85
C GLY A 136 -20.18 -8.17 2.95
N ALA A 137 -20.92 -8.37 1.87
CA ALA A 137 -20.73 -9.52 0.99
C ALA A 137 -19.38 -9.51 0.28
N LYS A 138 -18.93 -8.33 -0.17
CA LYS A 138 -17.62 -8.20 -0.83
C LYS A 138 -16.48 -8.46 0.14
N LEU A 139 -16.56 -7.92 1.35
CA LEU A 139 -15.57 -8.17 2.39
C LEU A 139 -15.53 -9.67 2.75
N SER A 140 -16.68 -10.33 2.91
CA SER A 140 -16.75 -11.76 3.19
C SER A 140 -16.09 -12.60 2.09
N GLU A 141 -16.29 -12.24 0.83
CA GLU A 141 -15.66 -12.91 -0.30
C GLU A 141 -14.13 -12.69 -0.32
N MET A 142 -13.67 -11.48 -0.01
CA MET A 142 -12.24 -11.18 0.13
C MET A 142 -11.59 -12.00 1.25
N ILE A 143 -12.26 -12.13 2.40
CA ILE A 143 -11.78 -12.92 3.53
C ILE A 143 -11.68 -14.41 3.13
N ALA A 144 -12.72 -14.98 2.56
CA ALA A 144 -12.72 -16.39 2.15
C ALA A 144 -11.62 -16.70 1.11
N PHE A 145 -11.41 -15.79 0.17
CA PHE A 145 -10.34 -15.91 -0.81
C PHE A 145 -8.96 -15.80 -0.15
N GLY A 146 -8.77 -14.84 0.75
CA GLY A 146 -7.55 -14.66 1.53
C GLY A 146 -7.19 -15.90 2.37
N GLU A 147 -8.17 -16.51 3.05
CA GLU A 147 -7.99 -17.77 3.78
C GLU A 147 -7.52 -18.93 2.89
N ALA A 148 -8.04 -19.00 1.66
CA ALA A 148 -7.59 -20.01 0.70
C ALA A 148 -6.13 -19.81 0.30
N LEU A 149 -5.70 -18.57 0.06
CA LEU A 149 -4.31 -18.23 -0.24
C LEU A 149 -3.39 -18.43 0.97
N ALA A 150 -3.88 -18.18 2.17
CA ALA A 150 -3.10 -18.41 3.40
C ALA A 150 -2.82 -19.90 3.62
N ARG A 151 -3.79 -20.78 3.34
CA ARG A 151 -3.61 -22.23 3.48
C ARG A 151 -2.51 -22.80 2.59
N ASN A 152 -2.27 -22.23 1.43
CA ASN A 152 -1.18 -22.65 0.53
C ASN A 152 0.10 -21.83 0.69
N GLY A 153 0.14 -20.92 1.68
CA GLY A 153 1.31 -20.10 1.99
C GLY A 153 1.56 -18.94 1.01
N THR A 154 0.62 -18.64 0.11
CA THR A 154 0.77 -17.53 -0.85
C THR A 154 0.52 -16.17 -0.19
N LEU A 155 -0.48 -16.07 0.71
CA LEU A 155 -0.81 -14.83 1.41
C LEU A 155 0.06 -14.69 2.67
N LEU A 156 0.78 -13.58 2.76
CA LEU A 156 1.60 -13.23 3.93
C LEU A 156 0.83 -12.34 4.90
N GLU A 157 0.08 -11.40 4.33
CA GLU A 157 -0.65 -10.39 5.08
C GLU A 157 -1.75 -9.79 4.23
N THR A 158 -2.84 -9.39 4.85
CA THR A 158 -3.88 -8.59 4.19
C THR A 158 -4.57 -7.69 5.19
N ALA A 159 -4.99 -6.51 4.74
CA ALA A 159 -5.75 -5.57 5.56
C ALA A 159 -6.70 -4.72 4.70
N PRO A 160 -7.98 -4.60 5.10
CA PRO A 160 -8.80 -3.48 4.69
C PRO A 160 -8.31 -2.20 5.37
N LEU A 161 -8.40 -1.08 4.67
CA LEU A 161 -8.12 0.24 5.23
C LEU A 161 -9.44 0.89 5.66
N ALA A 162 -9.43 1.42 6.88
CA ALA A 162 -10.61 2.12 7.40
C ALA A 162 -10.87 3.41 6.60
N SER A 163 -12.13 3.75 6.46
CA SER A 163 -12.55 5.02 5.85
C SER A 163 -12.70 6.13 6.88
N GLU A 164 -12.86 5.75 8.15
CA GLU A 164 -12.98 6.68 9.29
C GLU A 164 -11.98 6.29 10.40
N PRO A 165 -11.20 7.23 10.92
CA PRO A 165 -11.05 8.58 10.38
C PRO A 165 -10.46 8.56 8.96
N PRO A 166 -10.71 9.60 8.14
CA PRO A 166 -10.19 9.63 6.78
C PRO A 166 -8.67 9.60 6.77
N PRO A 167 -8.05 9.08 5.69
CA PRO A 167 -6.59 9.14 5.56
C PRO A 167 -6.10 10.58 5.58
N ALA A 168 -4.88 10.80 6.05
CA ALA A 168 -4.24 12.09 6.04
C ALA A 168 -3.00 12.07 5.15
N ARG A 169 -2.74 13.17 4.43
CA ARG A 169 -1.52 13.38 3.65
C ARG A 169 -0.64 14.40 4.34
N ILE A 170 0.63 14.05 4.49
CA ILE A 170 1.65 14.87 5.13
C ILE A 170 2.71 15.25 4.10
N GLN A 171 3.03 16.54 4.06
CA GLN A 171 4.15 17.08 3.32
C GLN A 171 4.90 18.08 4.19
N VAL A 172 6.20 18.20 3.99
CA VAL A 172 7.03 19.23 4.62
C VAL A 172 7.68 20.06 3.53
N ARG A 173 7.32 21.33 3.44
CA ARG A 173 7.84 22.26 2.44
C ARG A 173 8.35 23.54 3.13
N GLY A 174 9.60 23.91 2.87
CA GLY A 174 10.21 25.09 3.51
C GLY A 174 10.19 25.03 5.05
N GLY A 175 10.31 23.85 5.65
CA GLY A 175 10.26 23.65 7.10
C GLY A 175 8.84 23.70 7.70
N LYS A 176 7.81 23.90 6.88
CA LYS A 176 6.40 23.89 7.34
C LYS A 176 5.73 22.56 7.00
N THR A 177 5.04 21.98 7.98
CA THR A 177 4.21 20.80 7.77
C THR A 177 2.85 21.20 7.19
N LEU A 178 2.50 20.58 6.09
CA LEU A 178 1.18 20.64 5.48
C LEU A 178 0.47 19.33 5.78
N VAL A 179 -0.72 19.40 6.34
CA VAL A 179 -1.59 18.25 6.62
C VAL A 179 -2.88 18.46 5.83
N THR A 180 -3.26 17.46 5.05
CA THR A 180 -4.52 17.45 4.31
C THR A 180 -5.27 16.18 4.69
N ASP A 181 -6.47 16.31 5.24
CA ASP A 181 -7.35 15.16 5.45
C ASP A 181 -8.05 14.78 4.13
N GLY A 182 -8.15 13.48 3.86
CA GLY A 182 -8.81 12.95 2.67
C GLY A 182 -10.34 13.00 2.76
N PRO A 183 -11.04 12.62 1.69
CA PRO A 183 -10.47 12.08 0.44
C PRO A 183 -9.71 13.15 -0.36
N PHE A 184 -8.60 12.71 -0.98
CA PHE A 184 -7.75 13.63 -1.75
C PHE A 184 -8.40 13.88 -3.11
N ALA A 185 -8.75 15.13 -3.41
CA ALA A 185 -9.46 15.52 -4.63
C ALA A 185 -8.71 15.17 -5.94
N GLU A 186 -7.40 14.97 -5.83
CA GLU A 186 -6.52 14.67 -6.96
C GLU A 186 -6.35 13.16 -7.21
N ALA A 187 -6.62 12.33 -6.19
CA ALA A 187 -6.65 10.89 -6.32
C ALA A 187 -8.03 10.45 -6.79
N LYS A 188 -8.16 10.14 -8.08
CA LYS A 188 -9.41 9.58 -8.64
C LYS A 188 -9.75 8.23 -8.00
N GLU A 189 -8.76 7.53 -7.47
CA GLU A 189 -8.85 6.20 -6.89
C GLU A 189 -8.03 6.16 -5.59
N GLY A 190 -8.68 6.06 -4.45
CA GLY A 190 -8.02 5.83 -3.15
C GLY A 190 -7.74 4.34 -2.94
N ILE A 191 -6.70 4.02 -2.20
CA ILE A 191 -6.43 2.63 -1.78
C ILE A 191 -7.40 2.26 -0.65
N GLY A 192 -8.11 1.16 -0.83
CA GLY A 192 -9.11 0.66 0.13
C GLY A 192 -8.66 -0.54 0.95
N GLY A 193 -7.51 -1.12 0.59
CA GLY A 193 -6.92 -2.26 1.25
C GLY A 193 -5.71 -2.77 0.48
N TYR A 194 -5.04 -3.76 1.05
CA TYR A 194 -3.90 -4.39 0.40
C TYR A 194 -3.78 -5.86 0.78
N SER A 195 -3.01 -6.60 -0.01
CA SER A 195 -2.48 -7.91 0.34
C SER A 195 -1.00 -7.97 0.02
N LEU A 196 -0.22 -8.57 0.91
CA LEU A 196 1.15 -8.96 0.64
C LEU A 196 1.14 -10.45 0.30
N VAL A 197 1.64 -10.78 -0.87
CA VAL A 197 1.68 -12.16 -1.37
C VAL A 197 3.09 -12.53 -1.77
N ARG A 198 3.39 -13.83 -1.73
CA ARG A 198 4.66 -14.37 -2.21
C ARG A 198 4.41 -15.44 -3.25
N VAL A 199 4.92 -15.23 -4.45
CA VAL A 199 4.71 -16.04 -5.64
C VAL A 199 6.02 -16.22 -6.39
N ALA A 200 6.06 -17.07 -7.42
CA ALA A 200 7.29 -17.33 -8.17
C ALA A 200 7.83 -16.08 -8.92
N GLY A 201 6.95 -15.12 -9.26
CA GLY A 201 7.36 -13.89 -9.91
C GLY A 201 6.15 -13.09 -10.43
N ARG A 202 6.45 -11.99 -11.16
CA ARG A 202 5.46 -11.02 -11.64
C ARG A 202 4.32 -11.66 -12.43
N ALA A 203 4.61 -12.62 -13.30
CA ALA A 203 3.57 -13.27 -14.11
C ALA A 203 2.52 -13.96 -13.22
N GLU A 204 2.95 -14.70 -12.19
CA GLU A 204 2.05 -15.35 -11.26
C GLU A 204 1.30 -14.35 -10.39
N ALA A 205 1.94 -13.24 -9.97
CA ALA A 205 1.28 -12.17 -9.23
C ALA A 205 0.15 -11.53 -10.05
N VAL A 206 0.36 -11.31 -11.35
CA VAL A 206 -0.67 -10.78 -12.27
C VAL A 206 -1.80 -11.79 -12.46
N GLU A 207 -1.50 -13.09 -12.64
CA GLU A 207 -2.55 -14.12 -12.74
C GLU A 207 -3.36 -14.22 -11.44
N LEU A 208 -2.70 -14.13 -10.28
CA LEU A 208 -3.39 -14.08 -8.99
C LEU A 208 -4.30 -12.85 -8.89
N ALA A 209 -3.85 -11.68 -9.33
CA ALA A 209 -4.64 -10.46 -9.33
C ALA A 209 -5.89 -10.57 -10.22
N LYS A 210 -5.83 -11.31 -11.34
CA LYS A 210 -6.98 -11.53 -12.23
C LYS A 210 -8.12 -12.31 -11.57
N ILE A 211 -7.80 -13.21 -10.65
CA ILE A 211 -8.78 -14.02 -9.94
C ILE A 211 -9.13 -13.46 -8.56
N TYR A 212 -8.42 -12.40 -8.12
CA TYR A 212 -8.72 -11.75 -6.85
C TYR A 212 -10.11 -11.12 -6.89
N PRO A 213 -10.99 -11.35 -5.90
CA PRO A 213 -12.36 -10.86 -5.95
C PRO A 213 -12.48 -9.37 -6.23
N HIS A 214 -11.57 -8.57 -5.65
CA HIS A 214 -11.55 -7.12 -5.82
C HIS A 214 -11.44 -6.67 -7.28
N ALA A 215 -10.78 -7.43 -8.15
CA ALA A 215 -10.63 -7.08 -9.57
C ALA A 215 -11.96 -6.87 -10.31
N ARG A 216 -13.07 -7.42 -9.79
CA ARG A 216 -14.43 -7.21 -10.31
C ARG A 216 -15.04 -5.87 -9.87
N TRP A 217 -14.52 -5.26 -8.81
CA TRP A 217 -15.09 -4.06 -8.19
C TRP A 217 -14.21 -2.83 -8.34
N GLY A 218 -12.93 -3.03 -8.54
CA GLY A 218 -11.94 -1.98 -8.71
C GLY A 218 -10.62 -2.54 -9.23
N PRO A 219 -9.69 -1.66 -9.61
CA PRO A 219 -8.36 -2.10 -10.02
C PRO A 219 -7.59 -2.76 -8.88
N VAL A 220 -6.81 -3.79 -9.22
CA VAL A 220 -5.77 -4.38 -8.38
C VAL A 220 -4.42 -4.00 -8.97
N GLU A 221 -3.66 -3.17 -8.27
CA GLU A 221 -2.30 -2.82 -8.67
C GLU A 221 -1.32 -3.83 -8.08
N VAL A 222 -0.46 -4.36 -8.93
CA VAL A 222 0.56 -5.37 -8.61
C VAL A 222 1.92 -4.70 -8.60
N ARG A 223 2.60 -4.69 -7.46
CA ARG A 223 3.93 -4.09 -7.30
C ARG A 223 4.88 -5.07 -6.63
N GLU A 224 6.03 -5.30 -7.24
CA GLU A 224 7.09 -6.06 -6.58
C GLU A 224 7.64 -5.29 -5.38
N ILE A 225 7.90 -6.01 -4.29
CA ILE A 225 8.49 -5.47 -3.07
C ILE A 225 9.99 -5.72 -3.11
N LEU A 226 10.76 -4.64 -3.06
CA LEU A 226 12.21 -4.70 -2.99
C LEU A 226 12.65 -4.82 -1.52
N PHE A 227 13.67 -5.65 -1.24
CA PHE A 227 14.25 -5.77 0.11
C PHE A 227 13.22 -6.05 1.21
N PHE A 228 12.46 -7.13 1.02
CA PHE A 228 11.44 -7.58 1.96
C PHE A 228 12.09 -8.27 3.18
N ASP A 229 12.71 -7.46 4.04
CA ASP A 229 13.27 -7.95 5.30
C ASP A 229 12.23 -7.83 6.42
N ARG A 230 12.19 -8.84 7.29
CA ARG A 230 11.52 -8.72 8.58
C ARG A 230 12.34 -7.75 9.43
N VAL A 231 11.75 -6.61 9.77
CA VAL A 231 12.34 -5.68 10.73
C VAL A 231 12.19 -6.22 12.14
#